data_f287920e631d1875d9b46865db0b0355
#
_entry.id   f287920e631d1875d9b46865db0b0355
#
_cell.length_a   1.000
_cell.length_b   1.000
_cell.length_c   1.000
_cell.angle_alpha   90.00
_cell.angle_beta   90.00
_cell.angle_gamma   90.00
#
_symmetry.space_group_name_H-M   'P 1'
#
loop_
_entity.id
_entity.type
_entity.pdbx_description
1 polymer ?
#
loop_
_entity_poly.entity_id
_entity_poly.type
_entity_poly.pdbx_seq_one_letter_code
_entity_poly.pdbx_strand_id
1 'polypeptide(L)'
;IAWETGNPAGQVEKLKALGLTVYASQPNRMEDIAAQLERFGQLAGSEAAAGVAAGQFRQRLENLRRGNAQKPPVRVFYEIWTAPLMTVGGPQIISDAIRLCGGENVFGHLSQMSPTVSVEAVLQANPEAIVATGMGDARPEWLNDWNKWARMTAVKRGNLFHINPDILQRHTPRILDGAEQLCADLDIARSRRPAGDRQK
;
A
#
# COMPACT_ATOMS: atom_id res chain seq x y z
N ILE A 1 15.35 0.06 17.29
CA ILE A 1 14.00 0.04 16.71
C ILE A 1 13.89 -1.21 15.84
N ALA A 2 12.80 -1.96 15.96
CA ALA A 2 12.51 -3.16 15.17
C ALA A 2 11.13 -3.01 14.52
N TRP A 3 10.97 -3.61 13.33
CA TRP A 3 9.67 -3.74 12.69
C TRP A 3 9.02 -5.05 13.16
N GLU A 4 7.87 -4.96 13.82
CA GLU A 4 7.26 -6.08 14.57
C GLU A 4 6.98 -7.30 13.67
N THR A 5 6.35 -7.10 12.53
CA THR A 5 5.99 -8.21 11.62
C THR A 5 7.02 -8.49 10.53
N GLY A 6 7.97 -7.58 10.29
CA GLY A 6 8.98 -7.71 9.23
C GLY A 6 10.32 -8.24 9.71
N ASN A 7 10.57 -8.25 11.03
CA ASN A 7 11.75 -8.89 11.59
C ASN A 7 11.41 -10.31 12.05
N PRO A 8 12.32 -11.29 11.87
CA PRO A 8 12.13 -12.61 12.46
C PRO A 8 11.92 -12.51 13.97
N ALA A 9 10.81 -13.05 14.49
CA ALA A 9 10.40 -12.93 15.90
C ALA A 9 11.52 -13.33 16.87
N GLY A 10 12.25 -14.40 16.59
CA GLY A 10 13.37 -14.87 17.42
C GLY A 10 14.55 -13.90 17.49
N GLN A 11 14.73 -13.00 16.53
CA GLN A 11 15.81 -11.99 16.57
C GLN A 11 15.49 -10.88 17.58
N VAL A 12 14.25 -10.41 17.60
CA VAL A 12 13.81 -9.38 18.56
C VAL A 12 13.93 -9.91 19.99
N GLU A 13 13.48 -11.12 20.25
CA GLU A 13 13.60 -11.76 21.58
C GLU A 13 15.06 -11.98 21.98
N LYS A 14 15.93 -12.35 21.04
CA LYS A 14 17.36 -12.49 21.30
C LYS A 14 18.02 -11.16 21.69
N LEU A 15 17.65 -10.05 21.03
CA LEU A 15 18.13 -8.71 21.39
C LEU A 15 17.70 -8.32 22.79
N LYS A 16 16.44 -8.57 23.16
CA LYS A 16 15.93 -8.34 24.52
C LYS A 16 16.66 -9.19 25.57
N ALA A 17 16.90 -10.47 25.27
CA ALA A 17 17.64 -11.38 26.17
C ALA A 17 19.09 -10.94 26.40
N LEU A 18 19.69 -10.22 25.45
CA LEU A 18 21.00 -9.59 25.58
C LEU A 18 20.98 -8.25 26.36
N GLY A 19 19.84 -7.90 26.96
CA GLY A 19 19.68 -6.67 27.75
C GLY A 19 19.50 -5.39 26.90
N LEU A 20 19.28 -5.51 25.58
CA LEU A 20 19.06 -4.36 24.72
C LEU A 20 17.61 -3.89 24.80
N THR A 21 17.41 -2.58 24.97
CA THR A 21 16.07 -1.98 24.86
C THR A 21 15.63 -1.97 23.41
N VAL A 22 14.55 -2.71 23.10
CA VAL A 22 13.99 -2.79 21.74
C VAL A 22 12.63 -2.10 21.70
N TYR A 23 12.52 -1.05 20.91
CA TYR A 23 11.25 -0.44 20.55
C TYR A 23 10.71 -1.12 19.28
N ALA A 24 9.60 -1.85 19.41
CA ALA A 24 8.91 -2.47 18.28
C ALA A 24 7.87 -1.50 17.71
N SER A 25 7.78 -1.40 16.40
CA SER A 25 6.87 -0.51 15.69
C SER A 25 6.16 -1.25 14.56
N GLN A 26 4.84 -1.05 14.47
CA GLN A 26 3.99 -1.65 13.45
C GLN A 26 2.91 -0.64 13.02
N PRO A 27 3.21 0.27 12.08
CA PRO A 27 2.17 1.12 11.51
C PRO A 27 1.30 0.31 10.54
N ASN A 28 0.00 0.26 10.81
CA ASN A 28 -1.00 -0.43 10.00
C ASN A 28 -1.87 0.54 9.20
N ARG A 29 -1.86 1.81 9.57
CA ARG A 29 -2.63 2.88 8.93
C ARG A 29 -1.71 4.04 8.57
N MET A 30 -2.13 4.83 7.60
CA MET A 30 -1.36 6.00 7.17
C MET A 30 -1.16 7.01 8.31
N GLU A 31 -2.14 7.18 9.19
CA GLU A 31 -2.04 8.06 10.36
C GLU A 31 -0.96 7.65 11.35
N ASP A 32 -0.66 6.35 11.44
CA ASP A 32 0.32 5.81 12.37
C ASP A 32 1.74 6.31 12.09
N ILE A 33 2.02 6.68 10.84
CA ILE A 33 3.34 7.23 10.43
C ILE A 33 3.64 8.54 11.16
N ALA A 34 2.66 9.44 11.27
CA ALA A 34 2.86 10.70 11.99
C ALA A 34 3.11 10.47 13.49
N ALA A 35 2.35 9.56 14.11
CA ALA A 35 2.55 9.19 15.50
C ALA A 35 3.91 8.51 15.73
N GLN A 36 4.36 7.70 14.75
CA GLN A 36 5.67 7.05 14.78
C GLN A 36 6.81 8.07 14.71
N LEU A 37 6.69 9.10 13.86
CA LEU A 37 7.67 10.19 13.80
C LEU A 37 7.81 10.90 15.14
N GLU A 38 6.70 11.24 15.81
CA GLU A 38 6.73 11.88 17.12
C GLU A 38 7.40 11.00 18.18
N ARG A 39 7.08 9.69 18.20
CA ARG A 39 7.72 8.73 19.11
C ARG A 39 9.22 8.60 18.85
N PHE A 40 9.64 8.57 17.59
CA PHE A 40 11.07 8.55 17.24
C PHE A 40 11.75 9.84 17.64
N GLY A 41 11.09 10.99 17.51
CA GLY A 41 11.57 12.26 18.02
C GLY A 41 11.84 12.22 19.53
N GLN A 42 10.90 11.69 20.30
CA GLN A 42 11.06 11.49 21.76
C GLN A 42 12.25 10.57 22.11
N LEU A 43 12.37 9.43 21.40
CA LEU A 43 13.47 8.49 21.61
C LEU A 43 14.85 9.05 21.25
N ALA A 44 14.90 10.01 20.31
CA ALA A 44 16.13 10.60 19.79
C ALA A 44 16.44 11.99 20.36
N GLY A 45 15.59 12.56 21.23
CA GLY A 45 15.74 13.94 21.73
C GLY A 45 15.60 14.99 20.62
N SER A 46 14.75 14.74 19.63
CA SER A 46 14.52 15.61 18.47
C SER A 46 13.04 15.95 18.26
N GLU A 47 12.31 16.15 19.35
CA GLU A 47 10.84 16.31 19.38
C GLU A 47 10.38 17.49 18.50
N ALA A 48 11.10 18.59 18.50
CA ALA A 48 10.73 19.78 17.71
C ALA A 48 10.74 19.47 16.21
N ALA A 49 11.79 18.83 15.70
CA ALA A 49 11.89 18.46 14.29
C ALA A 49 10.86 17.38 13.91
N ALA A 50 10.66 16.38 14.78
CA ALA A 50 9.69 15.33 14.61
C ALA A 50 8.24 15.87 14.58
N GLY A 51 7.91 16.83 15.46
CA GLY A 51 6.62 17.49 15.49
C GLY A 51 6.31 18.25 14.18
N VAL A 52 7.28 18.97 13.64
CA VAL A 52 7.15 19.65 12.34
C VAL A 52 6.90 18.62 11.22
N ALA A 53 7.71 17.57 11.15
CA ALA A 53 7.58 16.53 10.13
C ALA A 53 6.22 15.78 10.23
N ALA A 54 5.78 15.45 11.45
CA ALA A 54 4.49 14.81 11.68
C ALA A 54 3.32 15.74 11.30
N GLY A 55 3.41 17.03 11.59
CA GLY A 55 2.41 18.04 11.20
C GLY A 55 2.29 18.14 9.68
N GLN A 56 3.40 18.25 8.97
CA GLN A 56 3.45 18.28 7.50
C GLN A 56 2.86 16.99 6.89
N PHE A 57 3.20 15.83 7.45
CA PHE A 57 2.64 14.56 7.02
C PHE A 57 1.13 14.51 7.17
N ARG A 58 0.58 14.89 8.34
CA ARG A 58 -0.86 14.92 8.60
C ARG A 58 -1.59 15.86 7.64
N GLN A 59 -1.04 17.02 7.39
CA GLN A 59 -1.62 17.99 6.45
C GLN A 59 -1.69 17.43 5.03
N ARG A 60 -0.61 16.81 4.56
CA ARG A 60 -0.53 16.21 3.24
C ARG A 60 -1.49 15.02 3.10
N LEU A 61 -1.57 14.15 4.13
CA LEU A 61 -2.51 13.04 4.20
C LEU A 61 -3.96 13.51 4.13
N GLU A 62 -4.31 14.56 4.87
CA GLU A 62 -5.66 15.12 4.87
C GLU A 62 -6.03 15.76 3.52
N ASN A 63 -5.09 16.38 2.83
CA ASN A 63 -5.31 16.91 1.49
C ASN A 63 -5.62 15.78 0.49
N LEU A 64 -4.87 14.68 0.55
CA LEU A 64 -5.15 13.49 -0.27
C LEU A 64 -6.52 12.88 0.05
N ARG A 65 -6.86 12.76 1.33
CA ARG A 65 -8.17 12.25 1.77
C ARG A 65 -9.31 13.08 1.19
N ARG A 66 -9.26 14.40 1.35
CA ARG A 66 -10.29 15.30 0.83
C ARG A 66 -10.39 15.26 -0.69
N GLY A 67 -9.25 15.22 -1.39
CA GLY A 67 -9.22 15.15 -2.85
C GLY A 67 -9.80 13.86 -3.44
N ASN A 68 -9.91 12.78 -2.64
CA ASN A 68 -10.37 11.47 -3.11
C ASN A 68 -11.70 11.01 -2.48
N ALA A 69 -12.24 11.72 -1.48
CA ALA A 69 -13.39 11.29 -0.67
C ALA A 69 -14.68 11.01 -1.46
N GLN A 70 -14.89 11.71 -2.59
CA GLN A 70 -16.10 11.59 -3.39
C GLN A 70 -15.89 10.84 -4.71
N LYS A 71 -14.69 10.27 -4.92
CA LYS A 71 -14.39 9.54 -6.16
C LYS A 71 -15.05 8.15 -6.16
N PRO A 72 -15.62 7.72 -7.28
CA PRO A 72 -16.17 6.37 -7.41
C PRO A 72 -15.11 5.32 -7.11
N PRO A 73 -15.44 4.27 -6.33
CA PRO A 73 -14.46 3.26 -5.91
C PRO A 73 -13.89 2.51 -7.10
N VAL A 74 -12.59 2.19 -7.04
CA VAL A 74 -11.89 1.33 -8.01
C VAL A 74 -11.50 0.04 -7.31
N ARG A 75 -11.88 -1.12 -7.87
CA ARG A 75 -11.49 -2.43 -7.35
C ARG A 75 -10.05 -2.74 -7.74
N VAL A 76 -9.18 -2.89 -6.74
CA VAL A 76 -7.73 -3.00 -6.89
C VAL A 76 -7.24 -4.37 -6.44
N PHE A 77 -6.46 -5.03 -7.27
CA PHE A 77 -5.56 -6.10 -6.87
C PHE A 77 -4.16 -5.53 -6.71
N TYR A 78 -3.59 -5.65 -5.53
CA TYR A 78 -2.21 -5.23 -5.26
C TYR A 78 -1.30 -6.46 -5.23
N GLU A 79 -0.33 -6.52 -6.14
CA GLU A 79 0.58 -7.65 -6.29
C GLU A 79 1.95 -7.32 -5.69
N ILE A 80 2.32 -8.01 -4.61
CA ILE A 80 3.64 -7.87 -3.96
C ILE A 80 4.67 -8.73 -4.68
N TRP A 81 4.29 -9.96 -4.99
CA TRP A 81 5.18 -10.99 -5.53
C TRP A 81 4.41 -11.98 -6.39
N THR A 82 5.09 -12.57 -7.39
CA THR A 82 4.42 -13.42 -8.40
C THR A 82 4.57 -14.93 -8.17
N ALA A 83 5.63 -15.38 -7.49
CA ALA A 83 5.85 -16.80 -7.23
C ALA A 83 6.42 -17.06 -5.82
N PRO A 84 5.59 -17.41 -4.82
CA PRO A 84 4.13 -17.55 -4.90
C PRO A 84 3.42 -16.21 -5.11
N LEU A 85 2.23 -16.22 -5.70
CA LEU A 85 1.45 -15.00 -5.91
C LEU A 85 0.98 -14.45 -4.56
N MET A 86 1.48 -13.27 -4.20
CA MET A 86 1.21 -12.64 -2.90
C MET A 86 0.56 -11.27 -3.07
N THR A 87 -0.35 -10.97 -2.15
CA THR A 87 -1.07 -9.69 -2.09
C THR A 87 -1.04 -9.11 -0.68
N VAL A 88 -1.74 -8.01 -0.46
CA VAL A 88 -1.95 -7.39 0.85
C VAL A 88 -3.37 -7.67 1.36
N GLY A 89 -3.49 -8.01 2.63
CA GLY A 89 -4.77 -8.14 3.31
C GLY A 89 -5.25 -6.83 3.94
N GLY A 90 -6.40 -6.87 4.61
CA GLY A 90 -7.04 -5.69 5.20
C GLY A 90 -6.20 -4.92 6.21
N PRO A 91 -5.45 -5.57 7.12
CA PRO A 91 -4.66 -4.90 8.15
C PRO A 91 -3.40 -4.17 7.63
N GLN A 92 -3.00 -4.42 6.37
CA GLN A 92 -1.77 -3.88 5.82
C GLN A 92 -1.94 -2.41 5.41
N ILE A 93 -0.96 -1.54 5.72
CA ILE A 93 -1.00 -0.10 5.47
C ILE A 93 -1.28 0.27 4.00
N ILE A 94 -0.88 -0.59 3.04
CA ILE A 94 -1.17 -0.39 1.62
C ILE A 94 -2.67 -0.48 1.35
N SER A 95 -3.41 -1.34 2.07
CA SER A 95 -4.87 -1.39 1.97
C SER A 95 -5.51 -0.09 2.46
N ASP A 96 -4.88 0.57 3.43
CA ASP A 96 -5.30 1.90 3.88
C ASP A 96 -4.99 2.98 2.82
N ALA A 97 -3.81 2.91 2.17
CA ALA A 97 -3.46 3.78 1.04
C ALA A 97 -4.40 3.61 -0.17
N ILE A 98 -4.78 2.37 -0.50
CA ILE A 98 -5.79 2.08 -1.54
C ILE A 98 -7.11 2.77 -1.20
N ARG A 99 -7.57 2.64 0.05
CA ARG A 99 -8.81 3.26 0.54
C ARG A 99 -8.73 4.78 0.52
N LEU A 100 -7.58 5.37 0.91
CA LEU A 100 -7.29 6.80 0.85
C LEU A 100 -7.51 7.37 -0.57
N CYS A 101 -7.15 6.60 -1.60
CA CYS A 101 -7.32 6.96 -3.01
C CYS A 101 -8.72 6.64 -3.58
N GLY A 102 -9.68 6.27 -2.73
CA GLY A 102 -11.00 5.83 -3.18
C GLY A 102 -10.94 4.49 -3.91
N GLY A 103 -10.01 3.62 -3.56
CA GLY A 103 -9.94 2.25 -4.05
C GLY A 103 -10.51 1.25 -3.06
N GLU A 104 -10.83 0.06 -3.55
CA GLU A 104 -11.23 -1.11 -2.77
C GLU A 104 -10.23 -2.24 -3.03
N ASN A 105 -9.51 -2.68 -2.01
CA ASN A 105 -8.67 -3.86 -2.11
C ASN A 105 -9.55 -5.11 -2.22
N VAL A 106 -9.50 -5.83 -3.35
CA VAL A 106 -10.33 -7.03 -3.58
C VAL A 106 -10.04 -8.16 -2.60
N PHE A 107 -8.89 -8.13 -1.92
CA PHE A 107 -8.50 -9.05 -0.85
C PHE A 107 -8.47 -8.39 0.54
N GLY A 108 -9.07 -7.22 0.70
CA GLY A 108 -9.15 -6.49 1.97
C GLY A 108 -9.93 -7.22 3.08
N HIS A 109 -10.67 -8.26 2.76
CA HIS A 109 -11.36 -9.13 3.72
C HIS A 109 -10.45 -10.15 4.40
N LEU A 110 -9.23 -10.37 3.88
CA LEU A 110 -8.27 -11.31 4.46
C LEU A 110 -7.57 -10.67 5.68
N SER A 111 -7.48 -11.42 6.76
CA SER A 111 -6.87 -10.97 8.02
C SER A 111 -5.35 -11.03 8.05
N GLN A 112 -4.73 -11.81 7.16
CA GLN A 112 -3.28 -11.85 7.02
C GLN A 112 -2.75 -10.55 6.41
N MET A 113 -1.55 -10.12 6.84
CA MET A 113 -0.88 -8.94 6.29
C MET A 113 -0.49 -9.11 4.81
N SER A 114 0.08 -10.28 4.49
CA SER A 114 0.59 -10.60 3.15
C SER A 114 0.20 -12.04 2.78
N PRO A 115 -1.09 -12.28 2.42
CA PRO A 115 -1.55 -13.61 2.07
C PRO A 115 -1.07 -14.03 0.69
N THR A 116 -0.90 -15.35 0.51
CA THR A 116 -0.79 -15.98 -0.81
C THR A 116 -2.20 -16.21 -1.36
N VAL A 117 -2.39 -15.92 -2.64
CA VAL A 117 -3.66 -16.12 -3.34
C VAL A 117 -3.43 -16.90 -4.64
N SER A 118 -4.47 -17.51 -5.19
CA SER A 118 -4.36 -18.15 -6.49
C SER A 118 -4.73 -17.17 -7.63
N VAL A 119 -4.24 -17.47 -8.82
CA VAL A 119 -4.60 -16.72 -10.04
C VAL A 119 -6.11 -16.77 -10.27
N GLU A 120 -6.75 -17.92 -10.01
CA GLU A 120 -8.20 -18.11 -10.14
C GLU A 120 -8.97 -17.18 -9.20
N ALA A 121 -8.49 -16.98 -7.97
CA ALA A 121 -9.12 -16.05 -7.02
C ALA A 121 -9.05 -14.61 -7.54
N VAL A 122 -7.93 -14.20 -8.15
CA VAL A 122 -7.80 -12.87 -8.77
C VAL A 122 -8.74 -12.73 -9.96
N LEU A 123 -8.84 -13.77 -10.82
CA LEU A 123 -9.74 -13.78 -11.96
C LEU A 123 -11.22 -13.68 -11.52
N GLN A 124 -11.59 -14.42 -10.47
CA GLN A 124 -12.93 -14.36 -9.90
C GLN A 124 -13.23 -12.97 -9.29
N ALA A 125 -12.25 -12.40 -8.61
CA ALA A 125 -12.36 -11.04 -8.07
C ALA A 125 -12.49 -9.98 -9.19
N ASN A 126 -11.97 -10.23 -10.39
CA ASN A 126 -12.03 -9.38 -11.57
C ASN A 126 -11.74 -7.90 -11.24
N PRO A 127 -10.54 -7.55 -10.77
CA PRO A 127 -10.20 -6.19 -10.41
C PRO A 127 -10.25 -5.24 -11.61
N GLU A 128 -10.49 -3.95 -11.35
CA GLU A 128 -10.45 -2.90 -12.37
C GLU A 128 -9.03 -2.39 -12.61
N ALA A 129 -8.16 -2.53 -11.62
CA ALA A 129 -6.75 -2.18 -11.69
C ALA A 129 -5.89 -3.24 -11.01
N ILE A 130 -4.73 -3.52 -11.59
CA ILE A 130 -3.64 -4.28 -10.95
C ILE A 130 -2.52 -3.28 -10.69
N VAL A 131 -2.09 -3.21 -9.43
CA VAL A 131 -0.96 -2.40 -9.02
C VAL A 131 0.13 -3.35 -8.52
N ALA A 132 1.27 -3.34 -9.19
CA ALA A 132 2.39 -4.20 -8.84
C ALA A 132 3.54 -3.38 -8.25
N THR A 133 4.25 -3.98 -7.30
CA THR A 133 5.54 -3.47 -6.84
C THR A 133 6.60 -4.51 -7.19
N GLY A 134 7.58 -4.12 -7.98
CA GLY A 134 8.72 -4.97 -8.30
C GLY A 134 9.83 -4.87 -7.25
N MET A 135 11.04 -5.26 -7.63
CA MET A 135 12.26 -4.95 -6.90
C MET A 135 12.94 -3.74 -7.57
N GLY A 136 12.94 -2.59 -6.86
CA GLY A 136 13.54 -1.35 -7.36
C GLY A 136 12.63 -0.53 -8.31
N ASP A 137 13.25 0.34 -9.11
CA ASP A 137 12.54 1.35 -9.90
C ASP A 137 11.93 0.80 -11.20
N ALA A 138 12.43 -0.34 -11.69
CA ALA A 138 11.98 -0.89 -12.96
C ALA A 138 10.60 -1.56 -12.80
N ARG A 139 9.71 -1.25 -13.75
CA ARG A 139 8.44 -1.97 -13.85
C ARG A 139 8.72 -3.46 -14.08
N PRO A 140 8.18 -4.35 -13.22
CA PRO A 140 8.49 -5.77 -13.31
C PRO A 140 7.89 -6.37 -14.60
N GLU A 141 8.70 -7.17 -15.31
CA GLU A 141 8.26 -7.83 -16.55
C GLU A 141 7.08 -8.79 -16.31
N TRP A 142 7.08 -9.47 -15.17
CA TRP A 142 6.01 -10.41 -14.80
C TRP A 142 4.62 -9.76 -14.67
N LEU A 143 4.51 -8.44 -14.52
CA LEU A 143 3.23 -7.74 -14.59
C LEU A 143 2.57 -7.91 -15.97
N ASN A 144 3.35 -8.16 -17.02
CA ASN A 144 2.83 -8.43 -18.36
C ASN A 144 2.20 -9.82 -18.48
N ASP A 145 2.48 -10.74 -17.54
CA ASP A 145 1.89 -12.09 -17.55
C ASP A 145 0.36 -12.03 -17.40
N TRP A 146 -0.18 -10.95 -16.82
CA TRP A 146 -1.62 -10.75 -16.76
C TRP A 146 -2.27 -10.55 -18.13
N ASN A 147 -1.53 -10.14 -19.16
CA ASN A 147 -2.07 -9.90 -20.52
C ASN A 147 -2.68 -11.16 -21.14
N LYS A 148 -2.29 -12.37 -20.71
CA LYS A 148 -2.93 -13.63 -21.14
C LYS A 148 -4.41 -13.72 -20.74
N TRP A 149 -4.85 -12.91 -19.77
CA TRP A 149 -6.23 -12.88 -19.27
C TRP A 149 -7.02 -11.70 -19.85
N ALA A 150 -7.09 -11.59 -21.17
CA ALA A 150 -7.67 -10.46 -21.90
C ALA A 150 -9.13 -10.10 -21.53
N ARG A 151 -9.87 -11.03 -20.89
CA ARG A 151 -11.25 -10.78 -20.42
C ARG A 151 -11.29 -10.08 -19.06
N MET A 152 -10.21 -10.08 -18.29
CA MET A 152 -10.15 -9.40 -16.99
C MET A 152 -10.24 -7.89 -17.19
N THR A 153 -11.05 -7.23 -16.38
CA THR A 153 -11.33 -5.78 -16.52
C THR A 153 -10.06 -4.93 -16.52
N ALA A 154 -9.12 -5.19 -15.62
CA ALA A 154 -7.85 -4.48 -15.54
C ALA A 154 -7.04 -4.60 -16.84
N VAL A 155 -6.95 -5.79 -17.42
CA VAL A 155 -6.22 -6.05 -18.67
C VAL A 155 -6.94 -5.40 -19.85
N LYS A 156 -8.24 -5.63 -19.98
CA LYS A 156 -9.07 -5.07 -21.05
C LYS A 156 -8.98 -3.54 -21.13
N ARG A 157 -8.84 -2.88 -19.96
CA ARG A 157 -8.76 -1.41 -19.85
C ARG A 157 -7.32 -0.89 -19.82
N GLY A 158 -6.32 -1.76 -19.84
CA GLY A 158 -4.89 -1.39 -19.77
C GLY A 158 -4.49 -0.82 -18.39
N ASN A 159 -5.18 -1.22 -17.32
CA ASN A 159 -4.95 -0.73 -15.95
C ASN A 159 -3.95 -1.62 -15.20
N LEU A 160 -2.77 -1.80 -15.78
CA LEU A 160 -1.64 -2.51 -15.18
C LEU A 160 -0.58 -1.47 -14.77
N PHE A 161 -0.54 -1.11 -13.50
CA PHE A 161 0.28 -0.05 -12.96
C PHE A 161 1.46 -0.62 -12.15
N HIS A 162 2.53 0.15 -12.06
CA HIS A 162 3.68 -0.13 -11.22
C HIS A 162 3.99 1.06 -10.33
N ILE A 163 4.23 0.79 -9.05
CA ILE A 163 4.71 1.79 -8.10
C ILE A 163 6.00 1.27 -7.47
N ASN A 164 7.01 2.14 -7.41
CA ASN A 164 8.27 1.80 -6.75
C ASN A 164 8.03 1.39 -5.28
N PRO A 165 8.51 0.19 -4.85
CA PRO A 165 8.34 -0.27 -3.49
C PRO A 165 8.94 0.66 -2.44
N ASP A 166 9.99 1.40 -2.76
CA ASP A 166 10.66 2.32 -1.84
C ASP A 166 9.81 3.49 -1.39
N ILE A 167 8.78 3.86 -2.17
CA ILE A 167 7.86 4.95 -1.83
C ILE A 167 6.50 4.48 -1.35
N LEU A 168 6.12 3.20 -1.49
CA LEU A 168 4.81 2.72 -1.04
C LEU A 168 4.89 1.58 0.00
N GLN A 169 5.94 0.75 -0.02
CA GLN A 169 6.06 -0.37 0.93
C GLN A 169 6.85 -0.02 2.20
N ARG A 170 7.62 1.08 2.18
CA ARG A 170 8.38 1.50 3.36
C ARG A 170 7.53 2.41 4.25
N HIS A 171 7.45 2.06 5.53
CA HIS A 171 6.69 2.80 6.54
C HIS A 171 7.42 4.09 6.97
N THR A 172 7.62 5.00 6.03
CA THR A 172 8.29 6.29 6.19
C THR A 172 7.39 7.41 5.67
N PRO A 173 7.69 8.69 5.93
CA PRO A 173 6.92 9.81 5.36
C PRO A 173 6.79 9.78 3.82
N ARG A 174 7.73 9.14 3.13
CA ARG A 174 7.70 8.98 1.68
C ARG A 174 6.55 8.10 1.18
N ILE A 175 5.87 7.37 2.06
CA ILE A 175 4.68 6.58 1.69
C ILE A 175 3.58 7.46 1.07
N LEU A 176 3.56 8.76 1.37
CA LEU A 176 2.63 9.70 0.73
C LEU A 176 2.96 9.95 -0.75
N ASP A 177 4.24 9.87 -1.14
CA ASP A 177 4.63 9.99 -2.56
C ASP A 177 4.07 8.80 -3.34
N GLY A 178 4.19 7.59 -2.78
CA GLY A 178 3.59 6.39 -3.35
C GLY A 178 2.05 6.41 -3.36
N ALA A 179 1.44 6.96 -2.31
CA ALA A 179 -0.01 7.12 -2.25
C ALA A 179 -0.52 8.14 -3.29
N GLU A 180 0.19 9.24 -3.51
CA GLU A 180 -0.13 10.21 -4.57
C GLU A 180 -0.08 9.56 -5.96
N GLN A 181 0.96 8.76 -6.24
CA GLN A 181 1.05 8.01 -7.48
C GLN A 181 -0.10 7.00 -7.60
N LEU A 182 -0.40 6.25 -6.54
CA LEU A 182 -1.53 5.33 -6.51
C LEU A 182 -2.86 6.03 -6.81
N CYS A 183 -3.10 7.19 -6.20
CA CYS A 183 -4.31 7.97 -6.46
C CYS A 183 -4.40 8.41 -7.92
N ALA A 184 -3.29 8.85 -8.53
CA ALA A 184 -3.23 9.21 -9.94
C ALA A 184 -3.50 8.00 -10.85
N ASP A 185 -2.93 6.83 -10.55
CA ASP A 185 -3.17 5.59 -11.30
C ASP A 185 -4.63 5.15 -11.22
N LEU A 186 -5.28 5.30 -10.04
CA LEU A 186 -6.70 5.01 -9.89
C LEU A 186 -7.57 6.04 -10.63
N ASP A 187 -7.15 7.30 -10.76
CA ASP A 187 -7.85 8.30 -11.59
C ASP A 187 -7.76 7.94 -13.07
N ILE A 188 -6.61 7.44 -13.54
CA ILE A 188 -6.48 6.88 -14.88
C ILE A 188 -7.43 5.70 -15.07
N ALA A 189 -7.51 4.78 -14.09
CA ALA A 189 -8.42 3.64 -14.16
C ALA A 189 -9.89 4.08 -14.26
N ARG A 190 -10.31 5.11 -13.50
CA ARG A 190 -11.66 5.71 -13.58
C ARG A 190 -11.92 6.31 -14.95
N SER A 191 -10.97 7.05 -15.51
CA SER A 191 -11.11 7.70 -16.82
C SER A 191 -11.32 6.70 -17.97
N ARG A 192 -10.79 5.48 -17.82
CA ARG A 192 -10.91 4.37 -18.79
C ARG A 192 -12.20 3.57 -18.66
N ARG A 193 -13.08 3.90 -17.70
CA ARG A 193 -14.42 3.29 -17.62
C ARG A 193 -15.27 3.70 -18.83
N PRO A 194 -16.11 2.79 -19.36
CA PRO A 194 -17.11 3.15 -20.35
C PRO A 194 -18.01 4.30 -19.86
N ALA A 195 -18.54 5.10 -20.76
CA ALA A 195 -19.34 6.29 -20.40
C ALA A 195 -20.52 5.98 -19.45
N GLY A 196 -21.14 4.82 -19.56
CA GLY A 196 -22.23 4.36 -18.69
C GLY A 196 -21.82 3.94 -17.27
N ASP A 197 -20.54 3.66 -17.04
CA ASP A 197 -20.01 3.18 -15.75
C ASP A 197 -19.31 4.28 -14.94
N ARG A 198 -19.25 5.51 -15.46
CA ARG A 198 -18.50 6.61 -14.84
C ARG A 198 -19.20 7.26 -13.64
N GLN A 199 -20.48 6.99 -13.46
CA GLN A 199 -21.33 7.61 -12.41
C GLN A 199 -21.79 6.61 -11.34
N LYS A 200 -21.38 5.35 -11.44
CA LYS A 200 -21.59 4.31 -10.41
C LYS A 200 -20.28 4.08 -9.65
#